data_128e2acd3be2827bd0ad9b5149251db9
#
_entry.id   128e2acd3be2827bd0ad9b5149251db9
#
_cell.length_a   1.000
_cell.length_b   1.000
_cell.length_c   1.000
_cell.angle_alpha   90.00
_cell.angle_beta   90.00
_cell.angle_gamma   90.00
#
_symmetry.space_group_name_H-M   'P 1'
#
loop_
_entity.id
_entity.type
_entity.pdbx_description
1 polymer ?
#
loop_
_entity_poly.entity_id
_entity_poly.type
_entity_poly.pdbx_seq_one_letter_code
_entity_poly.pdbx_strand_id
1 'polypeptide(L)'
;MKIPGFAVSVFLAVTAFAYPPAVGILGQSRNCVACHPNNGPWKETASVIVDILDKATGKSLRQADGTFVISAKRGDLKTVITVIGWRAGKTGPAPYRNAWLYVDPKRIAEAGSLNKFAPGWAVNLPMSCRVVGDPVDAYPGAHVTALPMTVRAGDDAADAEVELQVMLTRGDSVKAKPAEGMLGNYFERKVRLKVQ
;
A
#
# COMPACT_ATOMS: atom_id res chain seq x y z
N MET A 1 -25.12 11.16 -57.01
CA MET A 1 -24.23 11.73 -56.02
C MET A 1 -24.36 10.89 -54.73
N LYS A 2 -23.38 10.00 -54.44
CA LYS A 2 -23.43 9.09 -53.30
C LYS A 2 -22.63 9.72 -52.14
N ILE A 3 -23.28 9.95 -51.02
CA ILE A 3 -22.67 10.47 -49.77
C ILE A 3 -22.04 9.26 -49.06
N PRO A 4 -20.73 9.29 -48.73
CA PRO A 4 -20.14 8.21 -47.97
C PRO A 4 -20.53 8.38 -46.48
N GLY A 5 -21.08 7.30 -45.91
CA GLY A 5 -21.42 7.23 -44.51
C GLY A 5 -20.17 7.24 -43.64
N PHE A 6 -20.07 8.20 -42.75
CA PHE A 6 -19.06 8.27 -41.72
C PHE A 6 -19.43 7.30 -40.59
N ALA A 7 -18.70 6.21 -40.46
CA ALA A 7 -18.82 5.32 -39.30
C ALA A 7 -18.10 5.97 -38.09
N VAL A 8 -18.85 6.46 -37.15
CA VAL A 8 -18.32 6.93 -35.86
C VAL A 8 -18.05 5.70 -35.02
N SER A 9 -16.77 5.32 -34.90
CA SER A 9 -16.33 4.29 -33.96
C SER A 9 -16.30 4.91 -32.54
N VAL A 10 -17.30 4.58 -31.76
CA VAL A 10 -17.30 4.91 -30.31
C VAL A 10 -16.33 3.97 -29.63
N PHE A 11 -15.14 4.47 -29.34
CA PHE A 11 -14.22 3.82 -28.42
C PHE A 11 -14.80 3.92 -27.00
N LEU A 12 -15.39 2.85 -26.52
CA LEU A 12 -15.63 2.66 -25.10
C LEU A 12 -14.26 2.52 -24.41
N ALA A 13 -13.78 3.60 -23.82
CA ALA A 13 -12.67 3.56 -22.90
C ALA A 13 -13.10 2.71 -21.69
N VAL A 14 -12.74 1.44 -21.70
CA VAL A 14 -12.80 0.60 -20.51
C VAL A 14 -11.77 1.19 -19.56
N THR A 15 -12.24 1.98 -18.58
CA THR A 15 -11.39 2.45 -17.50
C THR A 15 -10.82 1.23 -16.81
N ALA A 16 -9.53 1.00 -16.97
CA ALA A 16 -8.80 -0.01 -16.24
C ALA A 16 -8.77 0.43 -14.77
N PHE A 17 -9.78 0.00 -14.02
CA PHE A 17 -9.79 0.11 -12.58
C PHE A 17 -8.75 -0.86 -12.04
N ALA A 18 -7.91 -0.32 -11.19
CA ALA A 18 -7.11 -1.06 -10.24
C ALA A 18 -5.64 -1.25 -10.56
N TYR A 19 -4.94 -0.19 -10.36
CA TYR A 19 -3.58 -0.37 -9.88
C TYR A 19 -3.53 0.18 -8.44
N PRO A 20 -3.20 -0.64 -7.40
CA PRO A 20 -3.24 -0.21 -6.00
C PRO A 20 -2.54 1.12 -5.68
N PRO A 21 -1.40 1.49 -6.33
CA PRO A 21 -0.78 2.79 -6.11
C PRO A 21 -1.66 4.00 -6.43
N ALA A 22 -2.72 3.79 -7.20
CA ALA A 22 -3.62 4.87 -7.61
C ALA A 22 -4.94 4.93 -6.80
N VAL A 23 -5.12 4.04 -5.84
CA VAL A 23 -6.32 4.05 -4.98
C VAL A 23 -6.39 5.37 -4.22
N GLY A 24 -7.55 6.02 -4.28
CA GLY A 24 -7.78 7.31 -3.65
C GLY A 24 -7.16 8.52 -4.37
N ILE A 25 -6.26 8.30 -5.34
CA ILE A 25 -5.57 9.36 -6.09
C ILE A 25 -6.16 9.49 -7.50
N LEU A 26 -6.25 8.38 -8.22
CA LEU A 26 -6.81 8.35 -9.58
C LEU A 26 -8.25 7.87 -9.63
N GLY A 27 -8.75 7.32 -8.53
CA GLY A 27 -10.11 6.83 -8.38
C GLY A 27 -10.74 7.32 -7.08
N GLN A 28 -12.06 7.14 -6.96
CA GLN A 28 -12.80 7.54 -5.76
C GLN A 28 -12.69 6.51 -4.61
N SER A 29 -11.96 5.43 -4.80
CA SER A 29 -11.78 4.40 -3.79
C SER A 29 -10.90 4.92 -2.65
N ARG A 30 -11.38 4.79 -1.41
CA ARG A 30 -10.68 5.30 -0.22
C ARG A 30 -9.66 4.32 0.34
N ASN A 31 -9.83 3.04 0.08
CA ASN A 31 -8.96 2.00 0.60
C ASN A 31 -9.03 0.73 -0.26
N CYS A 32 -8.23 -0.27 0.12
CA CYS A 32 -8.11 -1.53 -0.60
C CYS A 32 -9.43 -2.33 -0.65
N VAL A 33 -10.32 -2.20 0.34
CA VAL A 33 -11.58 -2.97 0.39
C VAL A 33 -12.61 -2.52 -0.64
N ALA A 34 -12.38 -1.42 -1.33
CA ALA A 34 -13.20 -1.04 -2.48
C ALA A 34 -13.10 -2.04 -3.64
N CYS A 35 -11.98 -2.79 -3.72
CA CYS A 35 -11.71 -3.76 -4.78
C CYS A 35 -11.40 -5.17 -4.25
N HIS A 36 -11.03 -5.30 -2.97
CA HIS A 36 -10.65 -6.57 -2.36
C HIS A 36 -11.61 -6.93 -1.22
N PRO A 37 -12.03 -8.21 -1.10
CA PRO A 37 -12.86 -8.64 0.01
C PRO A 37 -12.06 -8.63 1.32
N ASN A 38 -12.73 -8.36 2.43
CA ASN A 38 -12.17 -8.43 3.78
C ASN A 38 -12.75 -9.62 4.54
N ASN A 39 -12.63 -10.80 3.97
CA ASN A 39 -13.26 -12.05 4.40
C ASN A 39 -12.24 -13.15 4.75
N GLY A 40 -10.95 -12.81 4.80
CA GLY A 40 -9.87 -13.77 5.00
C GLY A 40 -9.67 -14.19 6.46
N PRO A 41 -8.84 -15.20 6.69
CA PRO A 41 -8.53 -15.74 8.02
C PRO A 41 -7.44 -14.94 8.76
N TRP A 42 -6.76 -13.97 8.12
CA TRP A 42 -5.64 -13.23 8.69
C TRP A 42 -6.12 -12.00 9.44
N LYS A 43 -6.89 -12.22 10.49
CA LYS A 43 -7.39 -11.15 11.33
C LYS A 43 -6.25 -10.50 12.14
N GLU A 44 -6.47 -9.28 12.62
CA GLU A 44 -5.51 -8.58 13.47
C GLU A 44 -5.15 -9.41 14.69
N THR A 45 -3.96 -9.97 14.67
CA THR A 45 -3.40 -10.81 15.73
C THR A 45 -1.89 -10.58 15.82
N ALA A 46 -1.26 -11.15 16.83
CA ALA A 46 0.20 -11.12 16.96
C ALA A 46 0.94 -11.83 15.79
N SER A 47 0.22 -12.59 14.97
CA SER A 47 0.78 -13.26 13.80
C SER A 47 0.87 -12.38 12.56
N VAL A 48 0.08 -11.31 12.47
CA VAL A 48 0.17 -10.35 11.36
C VAL A 48 1.40 -9.48 11.54
N ILE A 49 2.18 -9.35 10.48
CA ILE A 49 3.34 -8.48 10.43
C ILE A 49 3.01 -7.32 9.49
N VAL A 50 2.93 -6.12 10.04
CA VAL A 50 2.94 -4.86 9.32
C VAL A 50 3.94 -3.99 10.04
N ASP A 51 5.13 -3.83 9.49
CA ASP A 51 6.22 -3.09 10.12
C ASP A 51 6.96 -2.20 9.12
N ILE A 52 7.65 -1.20 9.66
CA ILE A 52 8.57 -0.34 8.92
C ILE A 52 9.90 -0.36 9.67
N LEU A 53 10.94 -0.85 9.00
CA LEU A 53 12.27 -0.90 9.55
C LEU A 53 13.12 0.25 9.01
N ASP A 54 13.95 0.83 9.85
CA ASP A 54 15.04 1.67 9.39
C ASP A 54 16.05 0.83 8.60
N LYS A 55 16.34 1.21 7.36
CA LYS A 55 17.23 0.43 6.49
C LYS A 55 18.65 0.29 7.03
N ALA A 56 19.15 1.33 7.68
CA ALA A 56 20.54 1.35 8.15
C ALA A 56 20.75 0.49 9.40
N THR A 57 19.73 0.42 10.28
CA THR A 57 19.86 -0.25 11.58
C THR A 57 19.08 -1.56 11.68
N GLY A 58 18.16 -1.83 10.74
CA GLY A 58 17.23 -2.97 10.79
C GLY A 58 16.18 -2.87 11.91
N LYS A 59 16.15 -1.77 12.68
CA LYS A 59 15.23 -1.60 13.82
C LYS A 59 13.87 -1.12 13.35
N SER A 60 12.82 -1.61 14.01
CA SER A 60 11.46 -1.12 13.80
C SER A 60 11.33 0.35 14.20
N LEU A 61 10.62 1.11 13.36
CA LEU A 61 10.26 2.50 13.60
C LEU A 61 8.92 2.64 14.33
N ARG A 62 8.34 1.52 14.80
CA ARG A 62 7.09 1.50 15.54
C ARG A 62 7.26 2.15 16.91
N GLN A 63 6.30 3.00 17.25
CA GLN A 63 6.19 3.64 18.54
C GLN A 63 5.31 2.80 19.48
N ALA A 64 5.34 3.15 20.78
CA ALA A 64 4.53 2.46 21.80
C ALA A 64 3.01 2.55 21.53
N ASP A 65 2.56 3.61 20.86
CA ASP A 65 1.15 3.80 20.45
C ASP A 65 0.78 3.04 19.15
N GLY A 66 1.71 2.26 18.60
CA GLY A 66 1.51 1.48 17.39
C GLY A 66 1.70 2.27 16.07
N THR A 67 1.92 3.58 16.13
CA THR A 67 2.25 4.40 14.95
C THR A 67 3.69 4.21 14.53
N PHE A 68 4.04 4.60 13.30
CA PHE A 68 5.42 4.66 12.84
C PHE A 68 5.89 6.11 12.76
N VAL A 69 7.17 6.35 13.00
CA VAL A 69 7.78 7.67 12.80
C VAL A 69 8.95 7.56 11.83
N ILE A 70 8.86 8.26 10.71
CA ILE A 70 9.95 8.37 9.75
C ILE A 70 10.44 9.81 9.79
N SER A 71 11.69 10.00 10.20
CA SER A 71 12.32 11.32 10.24
C SER A 71 13.30 11.47 9.09
N ALA A 72 13.25 12.60 8.39
CA ALA A 72 14.17 12.92 7.31
C ALA A 72 14.59 14.40 7.39
N LYS A 73 15.86 14.67 7.07
CA LYS A 73 16.34 16.04 6.86
C LYS A 73 15.83 16.58 5.54
N ARG A 74 15.66 17.91 5.46
CA ARG A 74 15.29 18.55 4.20
C ARG A 74 16.30 18.22 3.11
N GLY A 75 15.81 17.90 1.92
CA GLY A 75 16.60 17.51 0.76
C GLY A 75 17.13 16.09 0.79
N ASP A 76 17.26 15.44 1.94
CA ASP A 76 17.83 14.10 2.06
C ASP A 76 16.81 13.01 1.74
N LEU A 77 17.30 11.90 1.16
CA LEU A 77 16.55 10.68 0.96
C LEU A 77 16.67 9.79 2.20
N LYS A 78 15.56 9.51 2.86
CA LYS A 78 15.48 8.49 3.89
C LYS A 78 14.91 7.21 3.32
N THR A 79 15.67 6.11 3.40
CA THR A 79 15.18 4.80 2.99
C THR A 79 14.76 3.99 4.22
N VAL A 80 13.58 3.40 4.12
CA VAL A 80 13.03 2.44 5.09
C VAL A 80 12.67 1.15 4.39
N ILE A 81 12.45 0.07 5.13
CA ILE A 81 11.98 -1.22 4.62
C ILE A 81 10.56 -1.45 5.16
N THR A 82 9.59 -1.48 4.27
CA THR A 82 8.21 -1.87 4.63
C THR A 82 8.11 -3.39 4.60
N VAL A 83 7.77 -3.99 5.74
CA VAL A 83 7.66 -5.44 5.92
C VAL A 83 6.22 -5.82 6.16
N ILE A 84 5.66 -6.68 5.31
CA ILE A 84 4.26 -7.07 5.36
C ILE A 84 4.14 -8.58 5.18
N GLY A 85 3.38 -9.23 6.05
CA GLY A 85 3.10 -10.64 5.93
C GLY A 85 2.57 -11.30 7.21
N TRP A 86 3.00 -12.51 7.44
CA TRP A 86 2.43 -13.39 8.46
C TRP A 86 3.50 -14.24 9.13
N ARG A 87 3.47 -14.35 10.45
CA ARG A 87 4.33 -15.31 11.17
C ARG A 87 3.89 -16.72 10.87
N ALA A 88 4.82 -17.62 10.62
CA ALA A 88 4.54 -19.05 10.56
C ALA A 88 3.86 -19.49 11.86
N GLY A 89 2.75 -20.19 11.76
CA GLY A 89 1.97 -20.57 12.93
C GLY A 89 0.90 -21.60 12.62
N LYS A 90 0.15 -22.00 13.65
CA LYS A 90 -0.82 -23.09 13.62
C LYS A 90 -2.12 -22.80 12.84
N THR A 91 -2.34 -21.56 12.41
CA THR A 91 -3.62 -21.12 11.87
C THR A 91 -3.53 -20.82 10.37
N GLY A 92 -3.85 -21.84 9.58
CA GLY A 92 -4.07 -21.71 8.15
C GLY A 92 -2.82 -21.40 7.32
N PRO A 93 -2.91 -21.48 6.01
CA PRO A 93 -1.80 -21.14 5.13
C PRO A 93 -1.53 -19.64 5.17
N ALA A 94 -0.27 -19.25 5.25
CA ALA A 94 0.16 -17.86 5.14
C ALA A 94 -0.32 -17.25 3.82
N PRO A 95 -0.66 -15.95 3.80
CA PRO A 95 -0.98 -15.27 2.56
C PRO A 95 0.22 -15.27 1.64
N TYR A 96 0.00 -15.48 0.36
CA TYR A 96 1.06 -15.46 -0.64
C TYR A 96 1.10 -14.16 -1.44
N ARG A 97 0.13 -13.27 -1.22
CA ARG A 97 0.05 -11.94 -1.83
C ARG A 97 -0.29 -10.89 -0.80
N ASN A 98 0.29 -9.74 -0.97
CA ASN A 98 -0.09 -8.55 -0.24
C ASN A 98 -0.01 -7.33 -1.16
N ALA A 99 -0.73 -6.29 -0.75
CA ALA A 99 -0.69 -4.99 -1.39
C ALA A 99 -0.63 -3.91 -0.30
N TRP A 100 0.09 -2.83 -0.56
CA TRP A 100 0.18 -1.70 0.36
C TRP A 100 0.40 -0.40 -0.39
N LEU A 101 0.04 0.70 0.25
CA LEU A 101 0.34 2.03 -0.21
C LEU A 101 0.37 3.01 0.97
N TYR A 102 1.04 4.12 0.76
CA TYR A 102 1.09 5.25 1.66
C TYR A 102 0.27 6.39 1.07
N VAL A 103 -0.74 6.85 1.77
CA VAL A 103 -1.63 7.90 1.33
C VAL A 103 -1.85 8.93 2.43
N ASP A 104 -2.09 10.18 2.06
CA ASP A 104 -2.59 11.19 2.97
C ASP A 104 -4.09 10.93 3.20
N PRO A 105 -4.51 10.58 4.43
CA PRO A 105 -5.92 10.28 4.70
C PRO A 105 -6.86 11.46 4.44
N LYS A 106 -6.34 12.70 4.44
CA LYS A 106 -7.10 13.90 4.09
C LYS A 106 -7.32 14.06 2.58
N ARG A 107 -6.56 13.32 1.78
CA ARG A 107 -6.55 13.43 0.32
C ARG A 107 -7.04 12.18 -0.39
N ILE A 108 -7.43 11.17 0.36
CA ILE A 108 -8.04 9.98 -0.22
C ILE A 108 -9.32 10.40 -0.96
N ALA A 109 -9.46 9.93 -2.20
CA ALA A 109 -10.53 10.25 -3.15
C ALA A 109 -10.44 11.64 -3.83
N GLU A 110 -9.32 12.36 -3.72
CA GLU A 110 -9.06 13.52 -4.59
C GLU A 110 -8.61 13.09 -5.99
N ALA A 111 -9.40 13.41 -7.00
CA ALA A 111 -9.08 13.12 -8.39
C ALA A 111 -7.85 13.92 -8.85
N GLY A 112 -6.96 13.28 -9.64
CA GLY A 112 -5.87 13.96 -10.35
C GLY A 112 -4.64 14.32 -9.52
N SER A 113 -4.50 13.84 -8.27
CA SER A 113 -3.40 14.20 -7.37
C SER A 113 -2.34 13.10 -7.28
N LEU A 114 -1.60 12.84 -8.35
CA LEU A 114 -0.57 11.79 -8.40
C LEU A 114 0.61 11.98 -7.42
N ASN A 115 0.88 13.18 -6.93
CA ASN A 115 2.11 13.50 -6.23
C ASN A 115 1.92 14.14 -4.85
N LYS A 116 0.74 14.02 -4.24
CA LYS A 116 0.47 14.79 -3.02
C LYS A 116 -0.06 13.92 -1.90
N PHE A 117 0.75 12.95 -1.49
CA PHE A 117 0.44 12.13 -0.31
C PHE A 117 0.59 12.91 0.99
N ALA A 118 1.60 13.78 1.05
CA ALA A 118 1.78 14.76 2.11
C ALA A 118 2.43 16.00 1.49
N PRO A 119 1.93 17.22 1.75
CA PRO A 119 2.48 18.44 1.17
C PRO A 119 3.98 18.59 1.46
N GLY A 120 4.76 18.88 0.43
CA GLY A 120 6.21 19.02 0.51
C GLY A 120 6.99 17.70 0.63
N TRP A 121 6.34 16.55 0.72
CA TRP A 121 6.98 15.25 0.79
C TRP A 121 6.88 14.49 -0.55
N ALA A 122 7.99 13.89 -0.95
CA ALA A 122 8.01 12.87 -1.99
C ALA A 122 8.11 11.50 -1.34
N VAL A 123 7.16 10.62 -1.65
CA VAL A 123 7.14 9.24 -1.17
C VAL A 123 7.17 8.32 -2.38
N ASN A 124 8.19 7.45 -2.46
CA ASN A 124 8.21 6.38 -3.44
C ASN A 124 7.26 5.28 -2.99
N LEU A 125 6.16 5.13 -3.71
CA LEU A 125 5.17 4.10 -3.44
C LEU A 125 5.74 2.71 -3.73
N PRO A 126 5.67 1.78 -2.78
CA PRO A 126 6.11 0.42 -3.02
C PRO A 126 5.24 -0.25 -4.08
N MET A 127 5.85 -1.20 -4.77
CA MET A 127 5.12 -2.08 -5.69
C MET A 127 4.06 -2.85 -4.94
N SER A 128 2.84 -2.76 -5.40
CA SER A 128 1.72 -3.49 -4.85
C SER A 128 1.61 -4.91 -5.41
N CYS A 129 0.86 -5.77 -4.75
CA CYS A 129 0.55 -7.14 -5.19
C CYS A 129 1.81 -8.01 -5.39
N ARG A 130 2.57 -8.20 -4.33
CA ARG A 130 3.71 -9.11 -4.31
C ARG A 130 3.37 -10.44 -3.64
N VAL A 131 4.09 -11.49 -4.05
CA VAL A 131 4.10 -12.78 -3.35
C VAL A 131 5.02 -12.65 -2.15
N VAL A 132 4.59 -13.18 -0.98
CA VAL A 132 5.44 -13.25 0.21
C VAL A 132 6.56 -14.28 0.03
N GLY A 133 7.67 -14.10 0.73
CA GLY A 133 8.81 -15.02 0.70
C GLY A 133 10.16 -14.34 0.82
N ASP A 134 10.21 -13.03 1.04
CA ASP A 134 11.48 -12.33 1.24
C ASP A 134 12.08 -12.70 2.61
N PRO A 135 13.38 -12.98 2.70
CA PRO A 135 14.04 -13.16 3.99
C PRO A 135 14.18 -11.82 4.73
N VAL A 136 13.84 -11.79 6.01
CA VAL A 136 13.99 -10.61 6.86
C VAL A 136 14.51 -11.04 8.23
N ASP A 137 15.70 -10.58 8.59
CA ASP A 137 16.36 -10.97 9.84
C ASP A 137 15.56 -10.62 11.08
N ALA A 138 14.83 -9.51 11.07
CA ALA A 138 13.95 -9.10 12.16
C ALA A 138 12.74 -10.04 12.35
N TYR A 139 12.45 -10.90 11.36
CA TYR A 139 11.30 -11.80 11.35
C TYR A 139 11.69 -13.20 10.84
N PRO A 140 12.58 -13.90 11.52
CA PRO A 140 13.06 -15.21 11.07
C PRO A 140 11.91 -16.21 10.95
N GLY A 141 11.86 -16.93 9.84
CA GLY A 141 10.84 -17.95 9.58
C GLY A 141 9.44 -17.39 9.26
N ALA A 142 9.27 -16.07 9.17
CA ALA A 142 8.01 -15.48 8.75
C ALA A 142 7.85 -15.47 7.22
N HIS A 143 6.60 -15.49 6.77
CA HIS A 143 6.26 -15.30 5.35
C HIS A 143 5.94 -13.83 5.13
N VAL A 144 6.90 -13.08 4.66
CA VAL A 144 6.80 -11.62 4.50
C VAL A 144 7.25 -11.18 3.11
N THR A 145 6.81 -9.99 2.74
CA THR A 145 7.39 -9.19 1.67
C THR A 145 8.13 -8.02 2.31
N ALA A 146 9.38 -7.80 1.92
CA ALA A 146 10.19 -6.68 2.36
C ALA A 146 10.52 -5.79 1.17
N LEU A 147 10.11 -4.53 1.21
CA LEU A 147 10.32 -3.62 0.10
C LEU A 147 10.92 -2.30 0.58
N PRO A 148 12.07 -1.90 0.02
CA PRO A 148 12.62 -0.58 0.31
C PRO A 148 11.69 0.52 -0.22
N MET A 149 11.47 1.51 0.60
CA MET A 149 10.75 2.72 0.27
C MET A 149 11.60 3.92 0.64
N THR A 150 11.56 4.96 -0.17
CA THR A 150 12.22 6.22 0.11
C THR A 150 11.21 7.33 0.38
N VAL A 151 11.52 8.17 1.36
CA VAL A 151 10.84 9.44 1.57
C VAL A 151 11.85 10.58 1.49
N ARG A 152 11.42 11.73 0.98
CA ARG A 152 12.22 12.94 0.90
C ARG A 152 11.39 14.13 1.37
N ALA A 153 11.90 14.85 2.33
CA ALA A 153 11.35 16.13 2.72
C ALA A 153 11.88 17.21 1.75
N GLY A 154 10.99 17.89 1.04
CA GLY A 154 11.32 19.07 0.24
C GLY A 154 11.52 20.31 1.13
N ASP A 155 11.82 21.44 0.50
CA ASP A 155 12.10 22.69 1.22
C ASP A 155 10.88 23.24 1.98
N ASP A 156 9.68 22.97 1.46
CA ASP A 156 8.39 23.37 2.02
C ASP A 156 7.73 22.27 2.88
N ALA A 157 8.41 21.15 3.10
CA ALA A 157 7.86 20.05 3.91
C ALA A 157 7.64 20.51 5.35
N ALA A 158 6.52 20.11 5.92
CA ALA A 158 6.22 20.18 7.33
C ALA A 158 5.97 18.77 7.88
N ASP A 159 5.91 18.64 9.20
CA ASP A 159 5.45 17.41 9.83
C ASP A 159 4.10 17.01 9.26
N ALA A 160 3.95 15.74 8.89
CA ALA A 160 2.76 15.24 8.23
C ALA A 160 2.40 13.84 8.69
N GLU A 161 1.19 13.42 8.39
CA GLU A 161 0.73 12.05 8.63
C GLU A 161 0.28 11.43 7.31
N VAL A 162 0.69 10.20 7.08
CA VAL A 162 0.22 9.35 6.00
C VAL A 162 -0.30 8.02 6.56
N GLU A 163 -1.10 7.34 5.77
CA GLU A 163 -1.68 6.05 6.11
C GLU A 163 -1.04 4.96 5.26
N LEU A 164 -0.47 3.96 5.93
CA LEU A 164 -0.04 2.72 5.29
C LEU A 164 -1.23 1.78 5.23
N GLN A 165 -1.76 1.58 4.05
CA GLN A 165 -2.84 0.64 3.77
C GLN A 165 -2.28 -0.69 3.27
N VAL A 166 -2.71 -1.78 3.86
CA VAL A 166 -2.23 -3.13 3.60
C VAL A 166 -3.40 -4.06 3.35
N MET A 167 -3.27 -4.89 2.31
CA MET A 167 -4.18 -5.99 2.05
C MET A 167 -3.37 -7.29 1.96
N LEU A 168 -3.61 -8.22 2.87
CA LEU A 168 -3.15 -9.60 2.74
C LEU A 168 -4.20 -10.38 1.94
N THR A 169 -3.78 -11.06 0.89
CA THR A 169 -4.70 -11.74 -0.01
C THR A 169 -4.23 -13.14 -0.38
N ARG A 170 -5.18 -13.99 -0.75
CA ARG A 170 -4.96 -15.29 -1.37
C ARG A 170 -6.08 -15.58 -2.37
N GLY A 171 -5.75 -16.29 -3.44
CA GLY A 171 -6.69 -16.62 -4.52
C GLY A 171 -6.68 -15.58 -5.63
N ASP A 172 -7.41 -15.88 -6.67
CA ASP A 172 -7.53 -15.02 -7.85
C ASP A 172 -8.86 -14.26 -7.82
N SER A 173 -8.84 -13.06 -8.34
CA SER A 173 -10.06 -12.27 -8.50
C SER A 173 -10.90 -12.86 -9.64
N VAL A 174 -12.17 -13.15 -9.35
CA VAL A 174 -13.15 -13.51 -10.37
C VAL A 174 -13.70 -12.22 -10.99
N LYS A 175 -13.67 -12.12 -12.31
CA LYS A 175 -14.14 -10.94 -13.04
C LYS A 175 -15.56 -10.56 -12.59
N ALA A 176 -15.74 -9.32 -12.21
CA ALA A 176 -16.96 -8.73 -11.66
C ALA A 176 -17.48 -9.34 -10.34
N LYS A 177 -16.74 -10.30 -9.74
CA LYS A 177 -17.12 -10.96 -8.50
C LYS A 177 -15.87 -11.24 -7.64
N PRO A 178 -15.15 -10.22 -7.19
CA PRO A 178 -13.87 -10.41 -6.49
C PRO A 178 -13.99 -11.22 -5.20
N ALA A 179 -15.15 -11.25 -4.57
CA ALA A 179 -15.39 -12.03 -3.36
C ALA A 179 -15.48 -13.55 -3.59
N GLU A 180 -15.70 -14.02 -4.84
CA GLU A 180 -15.90 -15.46 -5.10
C GLU A 180 -14.60 -16.28 -5.14
N GLY A 181 -13.49 -15.70 -5.54
CA GLY A 181 -12.21 -16.43 -5.69
C GLY A 181 -11.11 -15.95 -4.75
N MET A 182 -11.30 -14.81 -4.10
CA MET A 182 -10.27 -14.15 -3.31
C MET A 182 -10.64 -14.13 -1.83
N LEU A 183 -9.68 -14.45 -0.97
CA LEU A 183 -9.71 -14.16 0.46
C LEU A 183 -8.80 -12.98 0.75
N GLY A 184 -9.17 -12.10 1.66
CA GLY A 184 -8.35 -10.96 2.03
C GLY A 184 -8.62 -10.46 3.43
N ASN A 185 -7.61 -9.79 4.01
CA ASN A 185 -7.77 -8.99 5.21
C ASN A 185 -7.07 -7.65 5.04
N TYR A 186 -7.76 -6.60 5.44
CA TYR A 186 -7.32 -5.23 5.38
C TYR A 186 -6.77 -4.74 6.71
N PHE A 187 -5.68 -4.00 6.62
CA PHE A 187 -5.04 -3.35 7.76
C PHE A 187 -4.63 -1.94 7.38
N GLU A 188 -4.63 -1.04 8.35
CA GLU A 188 -4.09 0.30 8.19
C GLU A 188 -3.24 0.69 9.38
N ARG A 189 -2.22 1.51 9.15
CA ARG A 189 -1.30 2.03 10.16
C ARG A 189 -0.96 3.48 9.88
N LYS A 190 -0.93 4.27 10.92
CA LYS A 190 -0.48 5.65 10.83
C LYS A 190 1.03 5.73 10.74
N VAL A 191 1.50 6.58 9.84
CA VAL A 191 2.92 6.89 9.66
C VAL A 191 3.08 8.40 9.77
N ARG A 192 3.82 8.84 10.78
CA ARG A 192 4.16 10.26 10.96
C ARG A 192 5.47 10.54 10.26
N LEU A 193 5.46 11.50 9.37
CA LEU A 193 6.63 12.04 8.70
C LEU A 193 7.11 13.25 9.50
N LYS A 194 8.37 13.24 9.90
CA LYS A 194 8.99 14.30 10.71
C LYS A 194 10.14 14.96 9.95
N VAL A 195 10.11 16.29 9.86
CA VAL A 195 11.22 17.08 9.34
C VAL A 195 12.25 17.31 10.44
N GLN A 196 13.55 17.07 10.14
CA GLN A 196 14.69 17.32 11.01
C GLN A 196 15.50 18.53 10.54
#